data_1255d1e006f310e90b074f1cd0b113cc
#
_entry.id   1255d1e006f310e90b074f1cd0b113cc
#
_cell.length_a   1.000
_cell.length_b   1.000
_cell.length_c   1.000
_cell.angle_alpha   90.00
_cell.angle_beta   90.00
_cell.angle_gamma   90.00
#
_symmetry.space_group_name_H-M   'P 1'
#
loop_
_entity.id
_entity.type
_entity.pdbx_description
1 polymer ?
#
loop_
_entity_poly.entity_id
_entity_poly.type
_entity_poly.pdbx_seq_one_letter_code
_entity_poly.pdbx_strand_id
1 'polypeptide(L)' 'MEIVLIRHGQPEWMINDEYQRNPGLTELGYIQSTKSARQFTKYSIDQLWVSPLNRAAQTLTPFE' A
#
# COMPACT_ATOMS: atom_id res chain seq x y z
N MET A 1 16.46 -9.91 13.79
CA MET A 1 15.17 -9.36 13.35
C MET A 1 15.39 -8.48 12.11
N GLU A 2 14.66 -8.73 11.07
CA GLU A 2 14.68 -7.88 9.90
C GLU A 2 13.42 -7.01 9.87
N ILE A 3 13.59 -5.72 9.58
CA ILE A 3 12.49 -4.79 9.40
C ILE A 3 12.53 -4.27 7.97
N VAL A 4 11.43 -4.45 7.24
CA VAL A 4 11.31 -3.96 5.87
C VAL A 4 10.26 -2.85 5.85
N LEU A 5 10.66 -1.69 5.34
CA LEU A 5 9.77 -0.53 5.21
C LEU A 5 9.26 -0.45 3.77
N ILE A 6 7.94 -0.39 3.63
CA ILE A 6 7.29 -0.32 2.33
C ILE A 6 6.53 0.98 2.20
N ARG A 7 6.82 1.73 1.14
CA ARG A 7 6.10 2.96 0.84
C ARG A 7 4.74 2.62 0.21
N HIS A 8 3.70 3.38 0.58
CA HIS A 8 2.38 3.18 -0.02
C HIS A 8 2.39 3.49 -1.52
N GLY A 9 1.44 2.89 -2.25
CA GLY A 9 1.24 3.18 -3.67
C GLY A 9 0.65 4.57 -3.87
N GLN A 10 0.47 4.94 -5.14
CA GLN A 10 -0.05 6.26 -5.49
C GLN A 10 -1.48 6.44 -4.98
N PRO A 11 -1.74 7.45 -4.14
CA PRO A 11 -3.09 7.70 -3.63
C PRO A 11 -3.93 8.56 -4.58
N GLU A 12 -5.24 8.42 -4.47
CA GLU A 12 -6.22 9.20 -5.23
C GLU A 12 -6.55 10.48 -4.47
N TRP A 13 -5.68 11.48 -4.57
CA TRP A 13 -5.83 12.73 -3.83
C TRP A 13 -7.05 13.55 -4.21
N MET A 14 -7.49 13.44 -5.47
CA MET A 14 -8.60 14.24 -6.01
C MET A 14 -9.69 13.33 -6.56
N ILE A 15 -10.92 13.53 -6.11
CA ILE A 15 -12.11 12.84 -6.64
C ILE A 15 -13.17 13.90 -6.90
N ASN A 16 -13.66 13.97 -8.14
CA ASN A 16 -14.69 14.96 -8.54
C ASN A 16 -14.29 16.38 -8.17
N ASP A 17 -13.03 16.76 -8.43
CA ASP A 17 -12.45 18.06 -8.13
C ASP A 17 -12.38 18.38 -6.62
N GLU A 18 -12.61 17.41 -5.76
CA GLU A 18 -12.46 17.57 -4.31
C GLU A 18 -11.22 16.86 -3.79
N TYR A 19 -10.46 17.57 -2.95
CA TYR A 19 -9.26 17.03 -2.33
C TYR A 19 -9.62 16.06 -1.20
N GLN A 20 -9.01 14.89 -1.20
CA GLN A 20 -9.27 13.85 -0.23
C GLN A 20 -8.27 13.88 0.93
N ARG A 21 -8.76 13.78 2.17
CA ARG A 21 -7.89 13.74 3.36
C ARG A 21 -7.30 12.35 3.61
N ASN A 22 -8.08 11.33 3.34
CA ASN A 22 -7.67 9.94 3.56
C ASN A 22 -7.97 9.12 2.31
N PRO A 23 -7.26 9.41 1.20
CA PRO A 23 -7.54 8.73 -0.07
C PRO A 23 -7.12 7.28 -0.07
N GLY A 24 -7.84 6.46 -0.84
CA GLY A 24 -7.37 5.14 -1.22
C GLY A 24 -6.34 5.24 -2.35
N LEU A 25 -5.94 4.11 -2.88
CA LEU A 25 -4.99 4.04 -3.98
C LEU A 25 -5.67 4.25 -5.33
N THR A 26 -4.93 4.86 -6.26
CA THR A 26 -5.33 4.86 -7.68
C THR A 26 -5.13 3.45 -8.26
N GLU A 27 -5.64 3.24 -9.48
CA GLU A 27 -5.38 2.00 -10.21
C GLU A 27 -3.87 1.74 -10.34
N LEU A 28 -3.10 2.78 -10.67
CA LEU A 28 -1.64 2.69 -10.71
C LEU A 28 -1.05 2.32 -9.34
N GLY A 29 -1.61 2.88 -8.26
CA GLY A 29 -1.18 2.58 -6.90
C GLY A 29 -1.35 1.10 -6.56
N TYR A 30 -2.46 0.49 -6.97
CA TYR A 30 -2.69 -0.95 -6.79
C TYR A 30 -1.70 -1.78 -7.59
N ILE A 31 -1.39 -1.37 -8.81
CA ILE A 31 -0.38 -2.05 -9.64
C ILE A 31 0.98 -1.99 -8.96
N GLN A 32 1.34 -0.82 -8.43
CA GLN A 32 2.60 -0.62 -7.71
C GLN A 32 2.69 -1.53 -6.49
N SER A 33 1.62 -1.61 -5.69
CA SER A 33 1.61 -2.45 -4.49
C SER A 33 1.69 -3.94 -4.83
N THR A 34 1.04 -4.37 -5.90
CA THR A 34 1.10 -5.76 -6.36
C THR A 34 2.52 -6.13 -6.81
N LYS A 35 3.19 -5.23 -7.53
CA LYS A 35 4.58 -5.46 -7.93
C LYS A 35 5.51 -5.55 -6.73
N SER A 36 5.31 -4.69 -5.74
CA SER A 36 6.09 -4.73 -4.50
C SER A 36 5.88 -6.06 -3.77
N ALA A 37 4.65 -6.52 -3.66
CA ALA A 37 4.34 -7.79 -3.01
C ALA A 37 5.05 -8.95 -3.69
N ARG A 38 5.10 -8.96 -5.02
CA ARG A 38 5.79 -10.01 -5.78
C ARG A 38 7.29 -10.07 -5.46
N GLN A 39 7.90 -8.91 -5.22
CA GLN A 39 9.33 -8.87 -4.88
C GLN A 39 9.62 -9.46 -3.51
N PHE A 40 8.61 -9.54 -2.64
CA PHE A 40 8.76 -10.03 -1.27
C PHE A 40 8.18 -11.44 -1.06
N THR A 41 7.79 -12.14 -2.12
CA THR A 41 7.23 -13.49 -1.99
C THR A 41 8.20 -14.52 -1.40
N LYS A 42 9.50 -14.26 -1.55
CA LYS A 42 10.54 -15.14 -1.01
C LYS A 42 10.84 -14.93 0.47
N TYR A 43 10.25 -13.89 1.08
CA TYR A 43 10.44 -13.60 2.50
C TYR A 43 9.33 -14.23 3.32
N SER A 44 9.69 -14.75 4.49
CA SER A 44 8.73 -15.21 5.48
C SER A 44 8.34 -14.01 6.35
N ILE A 45 7.07 -13.64 6.34
CA ILE A 45 6.59 -12.47 7.07
C ILE A 45 5.87 -12.94 8.34
N ASP A 46 6.43 -12.58 9.50
CA ASP A 46 5.85 -12.93 10.79
C ASP A 46 4.77 -11.96 11.23
N GLN A 47 4.97 -10.67 10.98
CA GLN A 47 4.05 -9.62 11.39
C GLN A 47 3.96 -8.51 10.34
N LEU A 48 2.75 -8.02 10.13
CA LEU A 48 2.49 -6.85 9.29
C LEU A 48 1.98 -5.71 10.16
N TRP A 49 2.67 -4.58 10.09
CA TRP A 49 2.29 -3.36 10.80
C TRP A 49 1.91 -2.31 9.78
N VAL A 50 0.73 -1.70 9.95
CA VAL A 50 0.22 -0.77 8.95
C VAL A 50 -0.38 0.47 9.63
N SER A 51 -0.20 1.63 8.97
CA SER A 51 -0.89 2.85 9.34
C SER A 51 -2.40 2.69 9.11
N PRO A 52 -3.26 3.35 9.92
CA PRO A 52 -4.71 3.28 9.69
C PRO A 52 -5.19 4.02 8.44
N LEU A 53 -4.31 4.71 7.74
CA LEU A 53 -4.67 5.42 6.51
C LEU A 53 -5.02 4.43 5.39
N ASN A 54 -6.06 4.78 4.60
CA ASN A 54 -6.54 3.90 3.53
C ASN A 54 -5.44 3.50 2.55
N ARG A 55 -4.62 4.46 2.12
CA ARG A 55 -3.55 4.19 1.17
C ARG A 55 -2.52 3.18 1.68
N ALA A 56 -2.26 3.19 2.98
CA ALA A 56 -1.34 2.24 3.59
C ALA A 56 -1.96 0.85 3.70
N ALA A 57 -3.19 0.76 4.19
CA ALA A 57 -3.90 -0.52 4.33
C ALA A 57 -4.07 -1.21 2.98
N GLN A 58 -4.46 -0.46 1.95
CA GLN A 58 -4.65 -1.00 0.60
C GLN A 58 -3.33 -1.43 -0.04
N THR A 59 -2.24 -0.72 0.27
CA THR A 59 -0.91 -1.10 -0.22
C THR A 59 -0.49 -2.46 0.32
N LEU A 60 -0.84 -2.78 1.58
CA LEU A 60 -0.47 -4.05 2.21
C LEU A 60 -1.40 -5.21 1.84
N THR A 61 -2.57 -4.95 1.25
CA THR A 61 -3.50 -6.01 0.87
C THR A 61 -2.85 -7.15 0.08
N PRO A 62 -2.03 -6.88 -0.96
CA PRO A 62 -1.37 -7.95 -1.72
C PRO A 62 -0.34 -8.74 -0.93
N PHE A 63 0.10 -8.25 0.24
CA PHE A 63 1.09 -8.93 1.08
C PHE A 63 0.47 -9.94 2.04
N GLU A 64 -0.84 -9.90 2.19
CA GLU A 64 -1.58 -10.78 3.11
C GLU A 64 -1.84 -12.21 2.54
#